data_6e59a5865bfa9348608c60b114aee067
#
_entry.id   6e59a5865bfa9348608c60b114aee067
#
_cell.length_a   1.000
_cell.length_b   1.000
_cell.length_c   1.000
_cell.angle_alpha   90.00
_cell.angle_beta   90.00
_cell.angle_gamma   90.00
#
_symmetry.space_group_name_H-M   'P 1'
#
loop_
_entity.id
_entity.type
_entity.pdbx_description
1 polymer ?
#
loop_
_entity_poly.entity_id
_entity_poly.type
_entity_poly.pdbx_seq_one_letter_code
_entity_poly.pdbx_strand_id
1 'polypeptide(L)'
;MTTSREAATLTPRFDGQLVIVTGVGHAGQVGEAVAREFGRLGAKVAVVDRNEALAEARAIALRDEGLDVTADGCDLTDFAATEQLFSRIAGAYGGKLFALANVAGGFAMSGSVAESDPAVLQKMLAINLQSAYSATRAALPFLRAAQGAVVYVASATVLPGGSGAKMSAYSISKAGVVALMRAVAEEESANGVRANAIAPTSIRTSTNMASMGAGIQYVEREAVGAMIAFLCSKAAANVSGQVIALA
;
A
#
# COMPACT_ATOMS: atom_id res chain seq x y z
N MET A 1 19.13 20.78 -34.18
CA MET A 1 18.27 19.60 -34.01
C MET A 1 17.60 19.70 -32.67
N THR A 2 16.39 20.21 -32.63
CA THR A 2 15.58 20.39 -31.42
C THR A 2 14.87 19.08 -31.18
N THR A 3 15.37 18.26 -30.21
CA THR A 3 14.65 17.12 -29.73
C THR A 3 13.38 17.60 -29.02
N SER A 4 12.23 17.39 -29.65
CA SER A 4 10.94 17.60 -28.98
C SER A 4 10.91 16.69 -27.74
N ARG A 5 10.96 17.27 -26.53
CA ARG A 5 10.56 16.59 -25.32
C ARG A 5 9.09 16.23 -25.50
N GLU A 6 8.80 14.98 -25.76
CA GLU A 6 7.44 14.47 -25.58
C GLU A 6 7.01 14.89 -24.18
N ALA A 7 5.95 15.68 -24.10
CA ALA A 7 5.32 16.02 -22.84
C ALA A 7 4.90 14.69 -22.18
N ALA A 8 5.58 14.33 -21.10
CA ALA A 8 5.24 13.15 -20.34
C ALA A 8 3.77 13.28 -19.95
N THR A 9 2.92 12.42 -20.47
CA THR A 9 1.50 12.39 -20.08
C THR A 9 1.46 12.15 -18.58
N LEU A 10 0.83 13.05 -17.83
CA LEU A 10 0.66 12.93 -16.38
C LEU A 10 -0.27 11.76 -15.99
N THR A 11 -0.83 11.07 -16.98
CA THR A 11 -1.70 9.92 -16.75
C THR A 11 -0.84 8.69 -16.46
N PRO A 12 -0.98 8.08 -15.28
CA PRO A 12 -0.32 6.82 -14.93
C PRO A 12 -0.67 5.72 -15.93
N ARG A 13 0.30 4.85 -16.25
CA ARG A 13 0.07 3.63 -17.03
C ARG A 13 1.00 2.53 -16.53
N PHE A 14 0.47 1.29 -16.55
CA PHE A 14 1.17 0.09 -16.08
C PHE A 14 1.00 -1.09 -17.07
N ASP A 15 0.81 -0.82 -18.35
CA ASP A 15 0.48 -1.83 -19.36
C ASP A 15 1.35 -3.07 -19.27
N GLY A 16 0.73 -4.21 -18.86
CA GLY A 16 1.38 -5.50 -18.69
C GLY A 16 2.42 -5.59 -17.56
N GLN A 17 2.59 -4.53 -16.76
CA GLN A 17 3.54 -4.48 -15.65
C GLN A 17 2.97 -5.14 -14.39
N LEU A 18 3.79 -5.94 -13.70
CA LEU A 18 3.40 -6.54 -12.43
C LEU A 18 3.32 -5.49 -11.32
N VAL A 19 2.20 -5.50 -10.61
CA VAL A 19 1.95 -4.73 -9.38
C VAL A 19 1.48 -5.68 -8.29
N ILE A 20 2.03 -5.58 -7.08
CA ILE A 20 1.53 -6.30 -5.90
C ILE A 20 0.78 -5.32 -5.00
N VAL A 21 -0.44 -5.69 -4.60
CA VAL A 21 -1.26 -4.94 -3.64
C VAL A 21 -1.55 -5.82 -2.44
N THR A 22 -1.11 -5.41 -1.25
CA THR A 22 -1.35 -6.13 0.00
C THR A 22 -2.63 -5.66 0.71
N GLY A 23 -3.28 -6.53 1.48
CA GLY A 23 -4.50 -6.18 2.23
C GLY A 23 -5.76 -6.11 1.35
N VAL A 24 -5.93 -7.05 0.43
CA VAL A 24 -7.07 -7.10 -0.50
C VAL A 24 -7.98 -8.29 -0.16
N GLY A 25 -8.60 -8.27 1.01
CA GLY A 25 -9.50 -9.36 1.44
C GLY A 25 -10.98 -8.95 1.45
N HIS A 26 -11.31 -7.75 1.89
CA HIS A 26 -12.70 -7.36 2.11
C HIS A 26 -13.23 -6.41 1.05
N ALA A 27 -14.49 -6.63 0.63
CA ALA A 27 -15.21 -5.75 -0.28
C ALA A 27 -15.41 -4.35 0.32
N GLY A 28 -15.33 -3.33 -0.52
CA GLY A 28 -15.55 -1.96 -0.09
C GLY A 28 -14.44 -1.38 0.77
N GLN A 29 -13.26 -2.01 0.79
CA GLN A 29 -12.08 -1.52 1.50
C GLN A 29 -11.06 -0.92 0.53
N VAL A 30 -10.03 -0.28 1.09
CA VAL A 30 -9.00 0.44 0.33
C VAL A 30 -8.24 -0.48 -0.62
N GLY A 31 -7.86 -1.69 -0.18
CA GLY A 31 -7.08 -2.62 -1.00
C GLY A 31 -7.77 -2.97 -2.31
N GLU A 32 -9.10 -3.20 -2.28
CA GLU A 32 -9.88 -3.45 -3.48
C GLU A 32 -9.88 -2.26 -4.44
N ALA A 33 -10.05 -1.03 -3.93
CA ALA A 33 -10.03 0.17 -4.75
C ALA A 33 -8.65 0.40 -5.40
N VAL A 34 -7.58 0.17 -4.65
CA VAL A 34 -6.19 0.25 -5.15
C VAL A 34 -5.93 -0.79 -6.24
N ALA A 35 -6.32 -2.04 -6.02
CA ALA A 35 -6.16 -3.11 -7.01
C ALA A 35 -6.94 -2.81 -8.30
N ARG A 36 -8.20 -2.34 -8.17
CA ARG A 36 -9.03 -1.91 -9.28
C ARG A 36 -8.39 -0.78 -10.08
N GLU A 37 -7.83 0.22 -9.41
CA GLU A 37 -7.19 1.35 -10.07
C GLU A 37 -5.98 0.91 -10.89
N PHE A 38 -5.07 0.11 -10.32
CA PHE A 38 -3.93 -0.44 -11.09
C PHE A 38 -4.38 -1.30 -12.27
N GLY A 39 -5.40 -2.13 -12.09
CA GLY A 39 -5.96 -2.95 -13.18
C GLY A 39 -6.49 -2.09 -14.32
N ARG A 40 -7.25 -1.01 -14.03
CA ARG A 40 -7.76 -0.06 -15.03
C ARG A 40 -6.64 0.68 -15.77
N LEU A 41 -5.49 0.84 -15.13
CA LEU A 41 -4.29 1.43 -15.74
C LEU A 41 -3.44 0.41 -16.50
N GLY A 42 -3.94 -0.82 -16.72
CA GLY A 42 -3.32 -1.85 -17.54
C GLY A 42 -2.33 -2.76 -16.81
N ALA A 43 -2.24 -2.69 -15.48
CA ALA A 43 -1.36 -3.55 -14.69
C ALA A 43 -1.85 -5.00 -14.66
N LYS A 44 -0.90 -5.92 -14.51
CA LYS A 44 -1.12 -7.26 -13.98
C LYS A 44 -1.04 -7.19 -12.46
N VAL A 45 -2.16 -7.38 -11.78
CA VAL A 45 -2.26 -7.13 -10.35
C VAL A 45 -2.25 -8.45 -9.59
N ALA A 46 -1.26 -8.65 -8.72
CA ALA A 46 -1.28 -9.72 -7.73
C ALA A 46 -1.79 -9.16 -6.39
N VAL A 47 -2.95 -9.62 -5.95
CA VAL A 47 -3.50 -9.22 -4.66
C VAL A 47 -3.13 -10.23 -3.59
N VAL A 48 -2.73 -9.73 -2.42
CA VAL A 48 -2.30 -10.56 -1.29
C VAL A 48 -3.10 -10.19 -0.04
N ASP A 49 -3.65 -11.19 0.61
CA ASP A 49 -4.29 -11.05 1.92
C ASP A 49 -3.95 -12.24 2.80
N ARG A 50 -4.07 -12.09 4.12
CA ARG A 50 -3.87 -13.20 5.06
C ARG A 50 -4.92 -14.31 4.85
N ASN A 51 -6.12 -13.95 4.45
CA ASN A 51 -7.19 -14.86 4.14
C ASN A 51 -7.28 -15.07 2.61
N GLU A 52 -6.73 -16.18 2.13
CA GLU A 52 -6.70 -16.53 0.72
C GLU A 52 -8.09 -16.58 0.07
N ALA A 53 -9.08 -17.12 0.76
CA ALA A 53 -10.45 -17.21 0.22
C ALA A 53 -11.08 -15.82 0.01
N LEU A 54 -10.77 -14.86 0.89
CA LEU A 54 -11.23 -13.47 0.72
C LEU A 54 -10.47 -12.77 -0.40
N ALA A 55 -9.15 -12.99 -0.52
CA ALA A 55 -8.35 -12.46 -1.62
C ALA A 55 -8.87 -12.97 -2.97
N GLU A 56 -9.12 -14.28 -3.09
CA GLU A 56 -9.66 -14.88 -4.31
C GLU A 56 -11.06 -14.34 -4.65
N ALA A 57 -11.93 -14.18 -3.67
CA ALA A 57 -13.24 -13.58 -3.90
C ALA A 57 -13.15 -12.14 -4.45
N ARG A 58 -12.14 -11.35 -4.02
CA ARG A 58 -11.89 -10.01 -4.58
C ARG A 58 -11.29 -10.09 -5.98
N ALA A 59 -10.36 -11.02 -6.21
CA ALA A 59 -9.79 -11.22 -7.54
C ALA A 59 -10.84 -11.65 -8.55
N ILE A 60 -11.76 -12.55 -8.20
CA ILE A 60 -12.90 -12.94 -9.05
C ILE A 60 -13.72 -11.69 -9.42
N ALA A 61 -14.13 -10.90 -8.44
CA ALA A 61 -14.92 -9.69 -8.69
C ALA A 61 -14.21 -8.69 -9.62
N LEU A 62 -12.89 -8.55 -9.48
CA LEU A 62 -12.09 -7.67 -10.33
C LEU A 62 -11.88 -8.25 -11.74
N ARG A 63 -11.73 -9.57 -11.87
CA ARG A 63 -11.69 -10.25 -13.18
C ARG A 63 -13.03 -10.14 -13.93
N ASP A 64 -14.16 -10.18 -13.22
CA ASP A 64 -15.48 -9.96 -13.80
C ASP A 64 -15.64 -8.52 -14.36
N GLU A 65 -14.85 -7.55 -13.84
CA GLU A 65 -14.73 -6.21 -14.44
C GLU A 65 -13.75 -6.15 -15.64
N GLY A 66 -13.16 -7.29 -16.06
CA GLY A 66 -12.21 -7.38 -17.18
C GLY A 66 -10.76 -7.06 -16.81
N LEU A 67 -10.42 -7.05 -15.52
CA LEU A 67 -9.07 -6.73 -15.05
C LEU A 67 -8.20 -8.00 -14.91
N ASP A 68 -6.89 -7.88 -15.15
CA ASP A 68 -5.92 -8.98 -15.00
C ASP A 68 -5.45 -9.06 -13.54
N VAL A 69 -6.11 -9.91 -12.74
CA VAL A 69 -5.88 -10.00 -11.30
C VAL A 69 -5.69 -11.46 -10.88
N THR A 70 -4.62 -11.72 -10.13
CA THR A 70 -4.36 -12.98 -9.42
C THR A 70 -4.43 -12.75 -7.90
N ALA A 71 -4.69 -13.82 -7.13
CA ALA A 71 -4.79 -13.75 -5.68
C ALA A 71 -3.90 -14.79 -4.99
N ASP A 72 -3.39 -14.42 -3.84
CA ASP A 72 -2.58 -15.30 -2.99
C ASP A 72 -2.86 -15.04 -1.50
N GLY A 73 -2.80 -16.12 -0.71
CA GLY A 73 -2.86 -16.08 0.75
C GLY A 73 -1.47 -15.98 1.37
N CYS A 74 -1.25 -15.02 2.30
CA CYS A 74 -0.01 -14.96 3.06
C CYS A 74 -0.17 -14.14 4.34
N ASP A 75 0.29 -14.66 5.47
CA ASP A 75 0.53 -13.85 6.64
C ASP A 75 1.85 -13.09 6.45
N LEU A 76 1.75 -11.82 6.12
CA LEU A 76 2.91 -10.95 5.88
C LEU A 76 3.74 -10.67 7.14
N THR A 77 3.35 -11.15 8.30
CA THR A 77 4.19 -11.13 9.52
C THR A 77 5.19 -12.29 9.56
N ASP A 78 4.99 -13.31 8.72
CA ASP A 78 5.96 -14.39 8.48
C ASP A 78 6.93 -13.98 7.36
N PHE A 79 8.17 -13.73 7.73
CA PHE A 79 9.21 -13.29 6.79
C PHE A 79 9.52 -14.34 5.72
N ALA A 80 9.60 -15.62 6.11
CA ALA A 80 9.96 -16.69 5.17
C ALA A 80 8.84 -16.96 4.17
N ALA A 81 7.60 -17.03 4.65
CA ALA A 81 6.43 -17.19 3.79
C ALA A 81 6.28 -16.01 2.82
N THR A 82 6.50 -14.79 3.29
CA THR A 82 6.44 -13.58 2.47
C THR A 82 7.51 -13.59 1.37
N GLU A 83 8.75 -13.94 1.70
CA GLU A 83 9.87 -14.03 0.74
C GLU A 83 9.59 -15.08 -0.34
N GLN A 84 9.11 -16.26 0.05
CA GLN A 84 8.74 -17.33 -0.88
C GLN A 84 7.61 -16.91 -1.82
N LEU A 85 6.56 -16.28 -1.27
CA LEU A 85 5.44 -15.80 -2.05
C LEU A 85 5.86 -14.76 -3.10
N PHE A 86 6.59 -13.72 -2.68
CA PHE A 86 7.01 -12.64 -3.58
C PHE A 86 7.98 -13.13 -4.66
N SER A 87 8.87 -14.07 -4.31
CA SER A 87 9.75 -14.73 -5.29
C SER A 87 8.96 -15.52 -6.31
N ARG A 88 7.94 -16.27 -5.91
CA ARG A 88 7.07 -17.02 -6.81
C ARG A 88 6.28 -16.09 -7.73
N ILE A 89 5.63 -15.05 -7.17
CA ILE A 89 4.87 -14.08 -7.96
C ILE A 89 5.79 -13.38 -8.97
N ALA A 90 6.88 -12.77 -8.52
CA ALA A 90 7.78 -12.04 -9.41
C ALA A 90 8.44 -12.96 -10.45
N GLY A 91 8.78 -14.20 -10.08
CA GLY A 91 9.35 -15.20 -10.99
C GLY A 91 8.45 -15.50 -12.19
N ALA A 92 7.13 -15.55 -11.98
CA ALA A 92 6.15 -15.76 -13.05
C ALA A 92 6.08 -14.56 -14.04
N TYR A 93 6.64 -13.41 -13.68
CA TYR A 93 6.65 -12.19 -14.49
C TYR A 93 8.08 -11.71 -14.82
N GLY A 94 9.01 -12.64 -14.98
CA GLY A 94 10.38 -12.34 -15.42
C GLY A 94 11.27 -11.66 -14.37
N GLY A 95 10.94 -11.81 -13.09
CA GLY A 95 11.73 -11.29 -11.98
C GLY A 95 11.64 -9.77 -11.79
N LYS A 96 10.60 -9.12 -12.32
CA LYS A 96 10.42 -7.65 -12.24
C LYS A 96 9.12 -7.30 -11.54
N LEU A 97 9.20 -6.39 -10.58
CA LEU A 97 8.06 -5.81 -9.89
C LEU A 97 8.08 -4.30 -10.07
N PHE A 98 7.07 -3.73 -10.70
CA PHE A 98 7.02 -2.30 -11.01
C PHE A 98 6.42 -1.46 -9.89
N ALA A 99 5.50 -2.04 -9.09
CA ALA A 99 4.97 -1.36 -7.94
C ALA A 99 4.60 -2.33 -6.81
N LEU A 100 4.82 -1.89 -5.57
CA LEU A 100 4.29 -2.49 -4.36
C LEU A 100 3.40 -1.47 -3.65
N ALA A 101 2.10 -1.75 -3.53
CA ALA A 101 1.19 -0.99 -2.70
C ALA A 101 1.02 -1.69 -1.34
N ASN A 102 1.68 -1.17 -0.31
CA ASN A 102 1.57 -1.67 1.07
C ASN A 102 0.31 -1.10 1.73
N VAL A 103 -0.83 -1.78 1.49
CA VAL A 103 -2.15 -1.39 2.01
C VAL A 103 -2.56 -2.24 3.21
N ALA A 104 -1.97 -3.44 3.36
CA ALA A 104 -2.23 -4.30 4.52
C ALA A 104 -2.03 -3.54 5.83
N GLY A 105 -2.99 -3.71 6.74
CA GLY A 105 -2.96 -3.05 8.02
C GLY A 105 -4.34 -3.01 8.68
N GLY A 106 -4.39 -2.34 9.83
CA GLY A 106 -5.63 -2.21 10.57
C GLY A 106 -5.56 -1.08 11.59
N PHE A 107 -6.70 -0.87 12.25
CA PHE A 107 -6.87 0.15 13.27
C PHE A 107 -7.40 -0.47 14.56
N ALA A 108 -6.94 0.05 15.70
CA ALA A 108 -7.55 -0.19 17.00
C ALA A 108 -7.35 1.02 17.89
N MET A 109 -8.38 1.35 18.67
CA MET A 109 -8.25 2.24 19.82
C MET A 109 -7.48 1.53 20.92
N SER A 110 -6.51 2.21 21.54
CA SER A 110 -5.73 1.64 22.66
C SER A 110 -6.13 2.21 24.04
N GLY A 111 -6.98 3.22 24.07
CA GLY A 111 -7.24 3.97 25.30
C GLY A 111 -6.08 4.89 25.68
N SER A 112 -6.06 5.39 26.92
CA SER A 112 -4.92 6.15 27.43
C SER A 112 -3.70 5.24 27.54
N VAL A 113 -2.50 5.80 27.40
CA VAL A 113 -1.25 5.00 27.47
C VAL A 113 -1.13 4.26 28.80
N ALA A 114 -1.54 4.92 29.90
CA ALA A 114 -1.47 4.33 31.25
C ALA A 114 -2.36 3.10 31.45
N GLU A 115 -3.45 3.00 30.69
CA GLU A 115 -4.49 1.96 30.85
C GLU A 115 -4.55 1.02 29.64
N SER A 116 -3.71 1.26 28.62
CA SER A 116 -3.75 0.47 27.39
C SER A 116 -3.22 -0.94 27.60
N ASP A 117 -3.90 -1.92 27.00
CA ASP A 117 -3.39 -3.29 26.93
C ASP A 117 -2.16 -3.36 26.01
N PRO A 118 -1.00 -3.82 26.51
CA PRO A 118 0.22 -4.01 25.69
C PRO A 118 0.00 -4.90 24.47
N ALA A 119 -0.95 -5.83 24.50
CA ALA A 119 -1.30 -6.68 23.35
C ALA A 119 -1.83 -5.88 22.16
N VAL A 120 -2.49 -4.73 22.40
CA VAL A 120 -2.93 -3.83 21.30
C VAL A 120 -1.74 -3.22 20.60
N LEU A 121 -0.70 -2.81 21.35
CA LEU A 121 0.54 -2.30 20.74
C LEU A 121 1.22 -3.37 19.88
N GLN A 122 1.40 -4.57 20.43
CA GLN A 122 2.01 -5.69 19.69
C GLN A 122 1.23 -5.99 18.41
N LYS A 123 -0.10 -6.07 18.50
CA LYS A 123 -0.98 -6.28 17.35
C LYS A 123 -0.82 -5.18 16.29
N MET A 124 -0.82 -3.90 16.68
CA MET A 124 -0.69 -2.80 15.73
C MET A 124 0.69 -2.78 15.07
N LEU A 125 1.76 -3.07 15.81
CA LEU A 125 3.10 -3.21 15.24
C LEU A 125 3.17 -4.37 14.25
N ALA A 126 2.61 -5.52 14.58
CA ALA A 126 2.61 -6.69 13.71
C ALA A 126 1.88 -6.41 12.38
N ILE A 127 0.61 -5.99 12.45
CA ILE A 127 -0.22 -5.89 11.24
C ILE A 127 0.05 -4.64 10.39
N ASN A 128 0.61 -3.56 10.94
CA ASN A 128 0.89 -2.33 10.20
C ASN A 128 2.37 -2.18 9.82
N LEU A 129 3.30 -2.43 10.76
CA LEU A 129 4.72 -2.18 10.54
C LEU A 129 5.48 -3.44 10.09
N GLN A 130 5.36 -4.54 10.83
CA GLN A 130 6.07 -5.77 10.49
C GLN A 130 5.63 -6.31 9.13
N SER A 131 4.33 -6.33 8.83
CA SER A 131 3.83 -6.74 7.52
C SER A 131 4.37 -5.88 6.39
N ALA A 132 4.38 -4.54 6.56
CA ALA A 132 4.94 -3.63 5.56
C ALA A 132 6.45 -3.81 5.39
N TYR A 133 7.19 -4.02 6.48
CA TYR A 133 8.63 -4.29 6.44
C TYR A 133 8.94 -5.59 5.70
N SER A 134 8.22 -6.67 6.05
CA SER A 134 8.39 -7.99 5.43
C SER A 134 8.10 -7.95 3.92
N ALA A 135 6.97 -7.38 3.53
CA ALA A 135 6.59 -7.23 2.12
C ALA A 135 7.61 -6.37 1.35
N THR A 136 8.08 -5.27 1.95
CA THR A 136 9.10 -4.41 1.34
C THR A 136 10.41 -5.16 1.13
N ARG A 137 10.92 -5.82 2.19
CA ARG A 137 12.16 -6.61 2.13
C ARG A 137 12.10 -7.66 1.02
N ALA A 138 10.99 -8.38 0.93
CA ALA A 138 10.78 -9.42 -0.09
C ALA A 138 10.66 -8.85 -1.52
N ALA A 139 10.10 -7.63 -1.66
CA ALA A 139 9.89 -6.97 -2.95
C ALA A 139 11.16 -6.31 -3.52
N LEU A 140 12.07 -5.82 -2.67
CA LEU A 140 13.20 -4.98 -3.08
C LEU A 140 14.06 -5.58 -4.21
N PRO A 141 14.43 -6.86 -4.24
CA PRO A 141 15.21 -7.42 -5.35
C PRO A 141 14.53 -7.24 -6.71
N PHE A 142 13.21 -7.38 -6.76
CA PHE A 142 12.39 -7.30 -7.96
C PHE A 142 12.04 -5.86 -8.34
N LEU A 143 11.88 -4.98 -7.33
CA LEU A 143 11.73 -3.54 -7.53
C LEU A 143 13.01 -2.93 -8.12
N ARG A 144 14.19 -3.34 -7.64
CA ARG A 144 15.50 -2.94 -8.23
C ARG A 144 15.59 -3.34 -9.70
N ALA A 145 15.21 -4.57 -10.04
CA ALA A 145 15.24 -5.07 -11.42
C ALA A 145 14.32 -4.29 -12.38
N ALA A 146 13.28 -3.63 -11.86
CA ALA A 146 12.32 -2.83 -12.62
C ALA A 146 12.52 -1.31 -12.47
N GLN A 147 13.40 -0.85 -11.55
CA GLN A 147 13.45 0.53 -11.08
C GLN A 147 12.06 1.03 -10.66
N GLY A 148 11.39 0.21 -9.87
CA GLY A 148 10.00 0.34 -9.49
C GLY A 148 9.75 1.32 -8.34
N ALA A 149 8.56 1.21 -7.74
CA ALA A 149 8.20 2.06 -6.61
C ALA A 149 7.42 1.30 -5.53
N VAL A 150 7.56 1.73 -4.29
CA VAL A 150 6.72 1.27 -3.18
C VAL A 150 5.96 2.44 -2.57
N VAL A 151 4.68 2.24 -2.28
CA VAL A 151 3.85 3.23 -1.58
C VAL A 151 3.22 2.59 -0.35
N TYR A 152 3.31 3.31 0.76
CA TYR A 152 2.79 2.91 2.06
C TYR A 152 1.56 3.71 2.45
N VAL A 153 0.66 3.08 3.19
CA VAL A 153 -0.47 3.75 3.81
C VAL A 153 -0.15 4.07 5.27
N ALA A 154 0.21 5.32 5.52
CA ALA A 154 0.39 5.88 6.86
C ALA A 154 -0.96 6.36 7.43
N SER A 155 -0.99 7.48 8.13
CA SER A 155 -2.20 8.08 8.69
C SER A 155 -1.96 9.56 8.98
N ALA A 156 -2.98 10.38 8.89
CA ALA A 156 -2.92 11.79 9.31
C ALA A 156 -2.57 11.97 10.80
N THR A 157 -2.73 10.93 11.63
CA THR A 157 -2.34 10.97 13.05
C THR A 157 -0.84 11.19 13.27
N VAL A 158 0.00 10.89 12.26
CA VAL A 158 1.47 11.03 12.34
C VAL A 158 2.00 12.29 11.64
N LEU A 159 1.13 13.10 11.07
CA LEU A 159 1.50 14.39 10.48
C LEU A 159 1.61 15.49 11.56
N PRO A 160 2.34 16.57 11.29
CA PRO A 160 2.31 17.76 12.14
C PRO A 160 0.87 18.23 12.38
N GLY A 161 0.49 18.40 13.64
CA GLY A 161 -0.89 18.76 14.05
C GLY A 161 -1.86 17.58 14.12
N GLY A 162 -1.44 16.36 13.74
CA GLY A 162 -2.24 15.14 13.91
C GLY A 162 -2.38 14.75 15.38
N SER A 163 -3.49 14.11 15.73
CA SER A 163 -3.75 13.62 17.09
C SER A 163 -3.73 12.10 17.14
N GLY A 164 -2.89 11.57 18.05
CA GLY A 164 -2.84 10.14 18.39
C GLY A 164 -3.50 9.83 19.74
N ALA A 165 -4.24 10.77 20.35
CA ALA A 165 -4.88 10.57 21.64
C ALA A 165 -5.79 9.34 21.64
N LYS A 166 -5.65 8.47 22.64
CA LYS A 166 -6.35 7.17 22.78
C LYS A 166 -6.11 6.15 21.66
N MET A 167 -5.20 6.42 20.74
CA MET A 167 -4.78 5.51 19.66
C MET A 167 -3.25 5.46 19.49
N SER A 168 -2.52 5.54 20.62
CA SER A 168 -1.06 5.57 20.63
C SER A 168 -0.43 4.37 19.92
N ALA A 169 -0.94 3.16 20.16
CA ALA A 169 -0.46 1.93 19.52
C ALA A 169 -0.56 2.00 17.98
N TYR A 170 -1.68 2.48 17.46
CA TYR A 170 -1.86 2.70 16.03
C TYR A 170 -0.93 3.78 15.50
N SER A 171 -0.86 4.94 16.16
CA SER A 171 -0.02 6.06 15.73
C SER A 171 1.48 5.69 15.75
N ILE A 172 1.95 4.96 16.77
CA ILE A 172 3.32 4.43 16.82
C ILE A 172 3.59 3.53 15.60
N SER A 173 2.67 2.59 15.31
CA SER A 173 2.85 1.70 14.16
C SER A 173 2.90 2.46 12.82
N LYS A 174 2.06 3.48 12.64
CA LYS A 174 2.04 4.30 11.42
C LYS A 174 3.22 5.28 11.33
N ALA A 175 3.75 5.77 12.45
CA ALA A 175 5.01 6.51 12.50
C ALA A 175 6.19 5.61 12.09
N GLY A 176 6.21 4.35 12.54
CA GLY A 176 7.17 3.34 12.09
C GLY A 176 7.12 3.10 10.58
N VAL A 177 5.93 3.05 9.98
CA VAL A 177 5.76 2.93 8.53
C VAL A 177 6.37 4.13 7.79
N VAL A 178 6.21 5.35 8.30
CA VAL A 178 6.85 6.55 7.72
C VAL A 178 8.37 6.50 7.84
N ALA A 179 8.89 6.02 8.99
CA ALA A 179 10.33 5.83 9.18
C ALA A 179 10.89 4.78 8.18
N LEU A 180 10.21 3.64 8.03
CA LEU A 180 10.55 2.62 7.03
C LEU A 180 10.57 3.19 5.61
N MET A 181 9.55 3.92 5.23
CA MET A 181 9.45 4.55 3.91
C MET A 181 10.66 5.46 3.63
N ARG A 182 11.04 6.29 4.61
CA ARG A 182 12.18 7.21 4.46
C ARG A 182 13.50 6.46 4.31
N ALA A 183 13.71 5.42 5.12
CA ALA A 183 14.90 4.57 5.03
C ALA A 183 15.00 3.93 3.63
N VAL A 184 13.91 3.33 3.14
CA VAL A 184 13.87 2.73 1.80
C VAL A 184 14.10 3.76 0.70
N ALA A 185 13.53 4.96 0.80
CA ALA A 185 13.73 6.03 -0.17
C ALA A 185 15.20 6.47 -0.29
N GLU A 186 15.90 6.50 0.83
CA GLU A 186 17.31 6.85 0.90
C GLU A 186 18.22 5.71 0.42
N GLU A 187 18.04 4.52 0.98
CA GLU A 187 18.84 3.32 0.70
C GLU A 187 18.75 2.88 -0.76
N GLU A 188 17.58 3.01 -1.36
CA GLU A 188 17.29 2.50 -2.71
C GLU A 188 17.41 3.56 -3.82
N SER A 189 17.76 4.78 -3.49
CA SER A 189 17.88 5.89 -4.44
C SER A 189 18.87 5.56 -5.57
N ALA A 190 20.02 4.99 -5.25
CA ALA A 190 21.04 4.59 -6.23
C ALA A 190 20.57 3.43 -7.14
N ASN A 191 19.60 2.64 -6.70
CA ASN A 191 19.01 1.54 -7.46
C ASN A 191 17.80 2.01 -8.31
N GLY A 192 17.44 3.28 -8.27
CA GLY A 192 16.30 3.84 -9.00
C GLY A 192 14.94 3.44 -8.43
N VAL A 193 14.88 2.85 -7.23
CA VAL A 193 13.62 2.53 -6.55
C VAL A 193 13.14 3.74 -5.75
N ARG A 194 11.86 4.07 -5.88
CA ARG A 194 11.24 5.18 -5.16
C ARG A 194 10.32 4.66 -4.05
N ALA A 195 10.30 5.36 -2.93
CA ALA A 195 9.41 5.04 -1.81
C ALA A 195 8.68 6.30 -1.33
N ASN A 196 7.36 6.22 -1.20
CA ASN A 196 6.53 7.31 -0.70
C ASN A 196 5.44 6.77 0.24
N ALA A 197 4.82 7.64 1.00
CA ALA A 197 3.67 7.30 1.83
C ALA A 197 2.52 8.26 1.57
N ILE A 198 1.30 7.76 1.68
CA ILE A 198 0.11 8.59 1.81
C ILE A 198 -0.33 8.58 3.27
N ALA A 199 -0.86 9.69 3.74
CA ALA A 199 -1.34 9.88 5.12
C ALA A 199 -2.79 10.39 5.10
N PRO A 200 -3.76 9.50 4.87
CA PRO A 200 -5.17 9.90 4.82
C PRO A 200 -5.73 10.20 6.21
N THR A 201 -6.74 11.05 6.25
CA THR A 201 -7.70 11.16 7.33
C THR A 201 -8.62 9.93 7.32
N SER A 202 -9.89 10.06 7.65
CA SER A 202 -10.84 8.94 7.58
C SER A 202 -11.17 8.60 6.13
N ILE A 203 -10.93 7.35 5.72
CA ILE A 203 -11.25 6.89 4.37
C ILE A 203 -12.68 6.35 4.35
N ARG A 204 -13.44 6.63 3.28
CA ARG A 204 -14.79 6.09 3.07
C ARG A 204 -14.72 4.60 2.72
N THR A 205 -14.68 3.78 3.76
CA THR A 205 -14.80 2.32 3.66
C THR A 205 -16.08 1.86 4.33
N SER A 206 -16.55 0.65 3.99
CA SER A 206 -17.73 0.07 4.64
C SER A 206 -17.56 -0.03 6.16
N THR A 207 -16.38 -0.38 6.63
CA THR A 207 -16.05 -0.46 8.07
C THR A 207 -16.08 0.91 8.74
N ASN A 208 -15.45 1.92 8.15
CA ASN A 208 -15.41 3.26 8.72
C ASN A 208 -16.80 3.91 8.74
N MET A 209 -17.57 3.75 7.68
CA MET A 209 -18.95 4.26 7.63
C MET A 209 -19.84 3.62 8.69
N ALA A 210 -19.68 2.30 8.93
CA ALA A 210 -20.41 1.60 9.98
C ALA A 210 -20.04 2.07 11.39
N SER A 211 -18.76 2.42 11.64
CA SER A 211 -18.27 2.80 12.97
C SER A 211 -18.36 4.29 13.27
N MET A 212 -18.22 5.17 12.27
CA MET A 212 -18.08 6.63 12.43
C MET A 212 -19.29 7.40 11.90
N GLY A 213 -20.17 6.75 11.11
CA GLY A 213 -21.37 7.36 10.53
C GLY A 213 -21.07 8.30 9.35
N ALA A 214 -22.13 8.97 8.87
CA ALA A 214 -22.07 9.82 7.67
C ALA A 214 -21.71 11.30 7.98
N GLY A 215 -21.57 11.66 9.26
CA GLY A 215 -21.42 13.06 9.70
C GLY A 215 -20.00 13.63 9.61
N ILE A 216 -19.04 12.87 9.07
CA ILE A 216 -17.65 13.31 8.93
C ILE A 216 -17.24 13.43 7.46
N GLN A 217 -16.23 14.25 7.20
CA GLN A 217 -15.60 14.31 5.89
C GLN A 217 -14.72 13.07 5.70
N TYR A 218 -14.93 12.35 4.60
CA TYR A 218 -14.15 11.19 4.23
C TYR A 218 -13.31 11.48 2.99
N VAL A 219 -12.13 10.90 2.97
CA VAL A 219 -11.36 10.69 1.73
C VAL A 219 -11.96 9.50 0.98
N GLU A 220 -12.29 9.65 -0.28
CA GLU A 220 -12.79 8.55 -1.08
C GLU A 220 -11.68 7.52 -1.31
N ARG A 221 -12.00 6.23 -1.17
CA ARG A 221 -11.02 5.14 -1.36
C ARG A 221 -10.48 5.10 -2.80
N GLU A 222 -11.26 5.56 -3.78
CA GLU A 222 -10.88 5.72 -5.17
C GLU A 222 -9.79 6.80 -5.33
N ALA A 223 -9.89 7.90 -4.59
CA ALA A 223 -8.86 8.95 -4.55
C ALA A 223 -7.55 8.42 -3.91
N VAL A 224 -7.66 7.55 -2.90
CA VAL A 224 -6.51 6.84 -2.32
C VAL A 224 -5.84 5.95 -3.38
N GLY A 225 -6.63 5.17 -4.14
CA GLY A 225 -6.14 4.33 -5.23
C GLY A 225 -5.41 5.13 -6.30
N ALA A 226 -6.02 6.21 -6.77
CA ALA A 226 -5.43 7.10 -7.79
C ALA A 226 -4.12 7.73 -7.33
N MET A 227 -4.03 8.18 -6.06
CA MET A 227 -2.79 8.75 -5.52
C MET A 227 -1.68 7.70 -5.40
N ILE A 228 -1.99 6.49 -4.93
CA ILE A 228 -1.02 5.39 -4.86
C ILE A 228 -0.51 5.05 -6.28
N ALA A 229 -1.40 4.90 -7.25
CA ALA A 229 -1.03 4.61 -8.62
C ALA A 229 -0.16 5.72 -9.22
N PHE A 230 -0.52 6.99 -9.01
CA PHE A 230 0.31 8.13 -9.43
C PHE A 230 1.72 8.05 -8.86
N LEU A 231 1.85 7.87 -7.54
CA LEU A 231 3.15 7.79 -6.86
C LEU A 231 4.00 6.58 -7.32
N CYS A 232 3.37 5.49 -7.72
CA CYS A 232 4.04 4.33 -8.29
C CYS A 232 4.45 4.52 -9.75
N SER A 233 3.82 5.43 -10.49
CA SER A 233 4.01 5.60 -11.94
C SER A 233 5.26 6.41 -12.29
N LYS A 234 5.62 6.40 -13.57
CA LYS A 234 6.67 7.25 -14.15
C LYS A 234 6.32 8.75 -14.10
N ALA A 235 5.03 9.11 -13.98
CA ALA A 235 4.61 10.49 -13.81
C ALA A 235 5.15 11.12 -12.51
N ALA A 236 5.43 10.28 -11.49
CA ALA A 236 6.03 10.68 -10.22
C ALA A 236 7.54 10.36 -10.13
N ALA A 237 8.27 10.29 -11.26
CA ALA A 237 9.67 9.86 -11.30
C ALA A 237 10.60 10.64 -10.36
N ASN A 238 10.27 11.91 -10.08
CA ASN A 238 11.05 12.78 -9.21
C ASN A 238 10.49 12.91 -7.79
N VAL A 239 9.53 12.04 -7.42
CA VAL A 239 8.91 12.04 -6.09
C VAL A 239 9.35 10.80 -5.32
N SER A 240 10.18 10.97 -4.29
CA SER A 240 10.62 9.92 -3.37
C SER A 240 10.83 10.50 -1.97
N GLY A 241 10.62 9.70 -0.93
CA GLY A 241 10.78 10.09 0.47
C GLY A 241 9.66 10.99 1.01
N GLN A 242 8.55 11.15 0.27
CA GLN A 242 7.48 12.08 0.61
C GLN A 242 6.33 11.40 1.37
N VAL A 243 5.71 12.17 2.27
CA VAL A 243 4.44 11.81 2.92
C VAL A 243 3.37 12.75 2.43
N ILE A 244 2.40 12.24 1.68
CA ILE A 244 1.33 13.03 1.06
C ILE A 244 0.08 12.94 1.94
N ALA A 245 -0.34 14.06 2.50
CA ALA A 245 -1.61 14.17 3.22
C ALA A 245 -2.79 14.05 2.28
N LEU A 246 -3.81 13.28 2.68
CA LEU A 246 -5.11 13.23 2.00
C LEU A 246 -6.21 13.58 3.01
N ALA A 247 -7.01 14.61 2.73
CA ALA A 247 -8.04 15.13 3.61
C ALA A 247 -9.32 15.49 2.85
#